data_872b1f1adaa6c76d955de261749bee02
#
_entry.id   872b1f1adaa6c76d955de261749bee02
#
_cell.length_a   1.000
_cell.length_b   1.000
_cell.length_c   1.000
_cell.angle_alpha   90.00
_cell.angle_beta   90.00
_cell.angle_gamma   90.00
#
_symmetry.space_group_name_H-M   'P 1'
#
loop_
_entity.id
_entity.type
_entity.pdbx_description
1 polymer ?
#
loop_
_entity_poly.entity_id
_entity_poly.type
_entity_poly.pdbx_seq_one_letter_code
_entity_poly.pdbx_strand_id
1 'polypeptide(L)'
;MSSRRDHLVDTALKLFCKQGFRATGIDAVLAESGVAKKTLYNHFRSKDELIIATLQKRDEQFLTMARDGIARLADKQSGDPRMARIMALFDALTGWAESDQFNGCTFINASAEFPRREDPIHVACANHKKLVVQFIEELIAELKLPDSHTVAKQIGLLIEGAVVATHTAGDLSSMCLAKDTARQLLSSYAEAA
;
A
#
# COMPACT_ATOMS: atom_id res chain seq x y z
N MET A 1 -25.68 1.71 -3.77
CA MET A 1 -25.58 2.17 -2.36
C MET A 1 -24.60 1.25 -1.65
N SER A 2 -23.58 1.79 -0.99
CA SER A 2 -22.65 1.00 -0.16
C SER A 2 -23.43 0.26 0.94
N SER A 3 -23.07 -0.99 1.22
CA SER A 3 -23.72 -1.73 2.31
C SER A 3 -23.35 -1.10 3.66
N ARG A 4 -24.15 -1.37 4.72
CA ARG A 4 -23.80 -0.91 6.08
C ARG A 4 -22.46 -1.48 6.55
N ARG A 5 -22.12 -2.67 6.08
CA ARG A 5 -20.82 -3.30 6.32
C ARG A 5 -19.68 -2.49 5.68
N ASP A 6 -19.83 -2.11 4.41
CA ASP A 6 -18.80 -1.33 3.70
C ASP A 6 -18.61 0.05 4.33
N HIS A 7 -19.71 0.69 4.73
CA HIS A 7 -19.66 1.97 5.43
C HIS A 7 -18.89 1.87 6.76
N LEU A 8 -19.12 0.80 7.54
CA LEU A 8 -18.35 0.53 8.77
C LEU A 8 -16.86 0.34 8.47
N VAL A 9 -16.52 -0.44 7.43
CA VAL A 9 -15.13 -0.70 7.03
C VAL A 9 -14.46 0.60 6.58
N ASP A 10 -15.12 1.41 5.75
CA ASP A 10 -14.55 2.67 5.25
C ASP A 10 -14.34 3.68 6.40
N THR A 11 -15.29 3.77 7.34
CA THR A 11 -15.17 4.63 8.52
C THR A 11 -14.04 4.16 9.44
N ALA A 12 -13.99 2.85 9.73
CA ALA A 12 -12.95 2.28 10.57
C ALA A 12 -11.56 2.45 9.95
N LEU A 13 -11.41 2.23 8.64
CA LEU A 13 -10.13 2.41 7.94
C LEU A 13 -9.61 3.85 8.09
N LYS A 14 -10.47 4.86 7.90
CA LYS A 14 -10.09 6.27 8.09
C LYS A 14 -9.60 6.55 9.51
N LEU A 15 -10.34 6.06 10.51
CA LEU A 15 -9.97 6.25 11.91
C LEU A 15 -8.68 5.52 12.27
N PHE A 16 -8.50 4.27 11.84
CA PHE A 16 -7.29 3.49 12.09
C PHE A 16 -6.06 4.13 11.46
N CYS A 17 -6.15 4.62 10.23
CA CYS A 17 -5.06 5.32 9.57
C CYS A 17 -4.66 6.62 10.30
N LYS A 18 -5.64 7.34 10.87
CA LYS A 18 -5.41 8.64 11.51
C LYS A 18 -4.98 8.53 12.99
N GLN A 19 -5.54 7.58 13.71
CA GLN A 19 -5.42 7.49 15.17
C GLN A 19 -4.64 6.27 15.65
N GLY A 20 -4.34 5.31 14.75
CA GLY A 20 -3.76 4.01 15.07
C GLY A 20 -4.82 2.94 15.35
N PHE A 21 -4.41 1.69 15.20
CA PHE A 21 -5.31 0.55 15.30
C PHE A 21 -5.70 0.24 16.76
N ARG A 22 -4.74 0.25 17.69
CA ARG A 22 -5.02 -0.04 19.10
C ARG A 22 -5.75 1.10 19.78
N ALA A 23 -5.38 2.34 19.49
CA ALA A 23 -5.95 3.53 20.08
C ALA A 23 -7.42 3.77 19.68
N THR A 24 -7.83 3.37 18.48
CA THR A 24 -9.20 3.53 17.99
C THR A 24 -10.12 2.45 18.57
N GLY A 25 -11.03 2.82 19.45
CA GLY A 25 -12.04 1.92 20.02
C GLY A 25 -13.22 1.68 19.09
N ILE A 26 -13.97 0.58 19.32
CA ILE A 26 -15.23 0.30 18.60
C ILE A 26 -16.24 1.44 18.79
N ASP A 27 -16.33 2.04 19.98
CA ASP A 27 -17.28 3.12 20.25
C ASP A 27 -16.95 4.38 19.43
N ALA A 28 -15.67 4.66 19.13
CA ALA A 28 -15.29 5.74 18.22
C ALA A 28 -15.77 5.45 16.78
N VAL A 29 -15.63 4.21 16.32
CA VAL A 29 -16.13 3.79 14.98
C VAL A 29 -17.66 3.93 14.92
N LEU A 30 -18.36 3.53 15.98
CA LEU A 30 -19.83 3.66 16.05
C LEU A 30 -20.28 5.13 16.06
N ALA A 31 -19.61 5.97 16.82
CA ALA A 31 -19.90 7.41 16.88
C ALA A 31 -19.72 8.08 15.51
N GLU A 32 -18.62 7.77 14.82
CA GLU A 32 -18.29 8.36 13.51
C GLU A 32 -19.20 7.82 12.39
N SER A 33 -19.50 6.50 12.41
CA SER A 33 -20.33 5.88 11.37
C SER A 33 -21.82 6.10 11.55
N GLY A 34 -22.30 6.45 12.74
CA GLY A 34 -23.72 6.52 13.07
C GLY A 34 -24.42 5.14 13.06
N VAL A 35 -23.68 4.04 13.00
CA VAL A 35 -24.24 2.68 12.93
C VAL A 35 -24.45 2.13 14.34
N ALA A 36 -25.60 1.48 14.56
CA ALA A 36 -25.92 0.88 15.86
C ALA A 36 -24.94 -0.26 16.21
N LYS A 37 -24.58 -0.37 17.49
CA LYS A 37 -23.63 -1.39 18.02
C LYS A 37 -24.04 -2.82 17.63
N LYS A 38 -25.34 -3.14 17.70
CA LYS A 38 -25.88 -4.42 17.27
C LYS A 38 -25.58 -4.72 15.79
N THR A 39 -25.68 -3.71 14.93
CA THR A 39 -25.39 -3.86 13.50
C THR A 39 -23.93 -4.15 13.25
N LEU A 40 -23.02 -3.49 13.96
CA LEU A 40 -21.58 -3.77 13.85
C LEU A 40 -21.30 -5.24 14.23
N TYR A 41 -21.81 -5.71 15.39
CA TYR A 41 -21.57 -7.07 15.85
C TYR A 41 -22.30 -8.14 15.04
N ASN A 42 -23.29 -7.79 14.22
CA ASN A 42 -23.86 -8.69 13.22
C ASN A 42 -22.92 -8.94 12.05
N HIS A 43 -21.97 -8.04 11.78
CA HIS A 43 -21.00 -8.13 10.68
C HIS A 43 -19.61 -8.57 11.13
N PHE A 44 -19.19 -8.21 12.35
CA PHE A 44 -17.84 -8.43 12.87
C PHE A 44 -17.91 -8.94 14.32
N ARG A 45 -17.37 -10.13 14.60
CA ARG A 45 -17.38 -10.73 15.94
C ARG A 45 -16.45 -10.03 16.91
N SER A 46 -15.41 -9.34 16.38
CA SER A 46 -14.40 -8.64 17.16
C SER A 46 -13.89 -7.40 16.44
N LYS A 47 -13.12 -6.57 17.16
CA LYS A 47 -12.37 -5.46 16.58
C LYS A 47 -11.33 -5.97 15.59
N ASP A 48 -10.70 -7.11 15.86
CA ASP A 48 -9.68 -7.70 15.00
C ASP A 48 -10.25 -8.13 13.64
N GLU A 49 -11.48 -8.71 13.61
CA GLU A 49 -12.16 -8.99 12.34
C GLU A 49 -12.45 -7.71 11.54
N LEU A 50 -12.84 -6.62 12.21
CA LEU A 50 -13.03 -5.33 11.56
C LEU A 50 -11.69 -4.79 11.03
N ILE A 51 -10.60 -4.90 11.79
CA ILE A 51 -9.26 -4.49 11.34
C ILE A 51 -8.85 -5.27 10.10
N ILE A 52 -9.00 -6.60 10.10
CA ILE A 52 -8.68 -7.43 8.93
C ILE A 52 -9.49 -7.01 7.71
N ALA A 53 -10.79 -6.74 7.89
CA ALA A 53 -11.64 -6.26 6.80
C ALA A 53 -11.17 -4.88 6.26
N THR A 54 -10.68 -3.98 7.13
CA THR A 54 -10.10 -2.70 6.70
C THR A 54 -8.80 -2.88 5.93
N LEU A 55 -7.94 -3.82 6.33
CA LEU A 55 -6.71 -4.14 5.61
C LEU A 55 -7.01 -4.73 4.23
N GLN A 56 -7.98 -5.65 4.11
CA GLN A 56 -8.44 -6.18 2.82
C GLN A 56 -8.96 -5.06 1.91
N LYS A 57 -9.77 -4.16 2.44
CA LYS A 57 -10.25 -2.98 1.70
C LYS A 57 -9.09 -2.09 1.24
N ARG A 58 -8.07 -1.93 2.08
CA ARG A 58 -6.88 -1.14 1.74
C ARG A 58 -6.06 -1.80 0.63
N ASP A 59 -5.97 -3.14 0.56
CA ASP A 59 -5.36 -3.86 -0.55
C ASP A 59 -6.05 -3.53 -1.89
N GLU A 60 -7.38 -3.61 -1.91
CA GLU A 60 -8.17 -3.28 -3.11
C GLU A 60 -7.94 -1.83 -3.55
N GLN A 61 -7.96 -0.88 -2.59
CA GLN A 61 -7.72 0.54 -2.85
C GLN A 61 -6.31 0.80 -3.39
N PHE A 62 -5.30 0.13 -2.82
CA PHE A 62 -3.92 0.24 -3.29
C PHE A 62 -3.77 -0.24 -4.73
N LEU A 63 -4.27 -1.44 -5.04
CA LEU A 63 -4.19 -1.99 -6.40
C LEU A 63 -4.94 -1.12 -7.42
N THR A 64 -6.11 -0.60 -7.06
CA THR A 64 -6.87 0.30 -7.92
C THR A 64 -6.10 1.59 -8.17
N MET A 65 -5.63 2.25 -7.12
CA MET A 65 -4.84 3.49 -7.21
C MET A 65 -3.58 3.28 -8.06
N ALA A 66 -2.86 2.17 -7.85
CA ALA A 66 -1.64 1.86 -8.59
C ALA A 66 -1.93 1.62 -10.08
N ARG A 67 -2.94 0.81 -10.41
CA ARG A 67 -3.34 0.52 -11.81
C ARG A 67 -3.82 1.77 -12.53
N ASP A 68 -4.68 2.57 -11.91
CA ASP A 68 -5.19 3.83 -12.47
C ASP A 68 -4.07 4.85 -12.66
N GLY A 69 -3.14 4.93 -11.70
CA GLY A 69 -1.96 5.78 -11.80
C GLY A 69 -1.06 5.37 -12.96
N ILE A 70 -0.76 4.07 -13.10
CA ILE A 70 0.03 3.54 -14.21
C ILE A 70 -0.65 3.82 -15.54
N ALA A 71 -1.96 3.57 -15.67
CA ALA A 71 -2.70 3.82 -16.90
C ALA A 71 -2.65 5.30 -17.35
N ARG A 72 -2.61 6.24 -16.40
CA ARG A 72 -2.53 7.68 -16.69
C ARG A 72 -1.12 8.19 -17.01
N LEU A 73 -0.09 7.52 -16.46
CA LEU A 73 1.26 8.07 -16.39
C LEU A 73 2.29 7.29 -17.21
N ALA A 74 2.00 6.05 -17.65
CA ALA A 74 2.97 5.22 -18.35
C ALA A 74 3.41 5.85 -19.68
N ASP A 75 2.48 6.36 -20.48
CA ASP A 75 2.78 6.98 -21.78
C ASP A 75 3.57 8.30 -21.67
N LYS A 76 3.68 8.87 -20.46
CA LYS A 76 4.42 10.10 -20.18
C LYS A 76 5.86 9.83 -19.72
N GLN A 77 6.23 8.58 -19.54
CA GLN A 77 7.58 8.22 -19.10
C GLN A 77 8.58 8.37 -20.24
N SER A 78 9.75 8.90 -19.91
CA SER A 78 10.91 8.97 -20.80
C SER A 78 11.84 7.76 -20.56
N GLY A 79 12.63 7.40 -21.59
CA GLY A 79 13.61 6.32 -21.51
C GLY A 79 13.08 5.01 -22.10
N ASP A 80 13.52 3.88 -21.57
CA ASP A 80 13.12 2.55 -22.07
C ASP A 80 11.62 2.31 -21.88
N PRO A 81 10.84 2.09 -22.95
CA PRO A 81 9.39 1.87 -22.82
C PRO A 81 9.05 0.61 -22.00
N ARG A 82 9.94 -0.38 -21.92
CA ARG A 82 9.75 -1.58 -21.08
C ARG A 82 9.73 -1.24 -19.59
N MET A 83 10.32 -0.10 -19.19
CA MET A 83 10.32 0.41 -17.81
C MET A 83 9.17 1.38 -17.53
N ALA A 84 8.43 1.81 -18.55
CA ALA A 84 7.44 2.88 -18.41
C ALA A 84 6.40 2.60 -17.31
N ARG A 85 5.91 1.37 -17.20
CA ARG A 85 4.90 0.98 -16.22
C ARG A 85 5.41 1.04 -14.79
N ILE A 86 6.62 0.56 -14.53
CA ILE A 86 7.18 0.60 -13.18
C ILE A 86 7.57 2.04 -12.78
N MET A 87 8.07 2.85 -13.72
CA MET A 87 8.34 4.27 -13.45
C MET A 87 7.06 5.05 -13.16
N ALA A 88 5.97 4.74 -13.86
CA ALA A 88 4.65 5.33 -13.61
C ALA A 88 4.08 4.94 -12.23
N LEU A 89 4.39 3.74 -11.71
CA LEU A 89 4.04 3.37 -10.35
C LEU A 89 4.69 4.31 -9.34
N PHE A 90 5.98 4.63 -9.47
CA PHE A 90 6.65 5.59 -8.59
C PHE A 90 5.98 6.97 -8.62
N ASP A 91 5.61 7.46 -9.80
CA ASP A 91 4.91 8.75 -9.92
C ASP A 91 3.51 8.71 -9.28
N ALA A 92 2.79 7.59 -9.42
CA ALA A 92 1.51 7.40 -8.76
C ALA A 92 1.65 7.39 -7.23
N LEU A 93 2.69 6.74 -6.71
CA LEU A 93 3.01 6.71 -5.28
C LEU A 93 3.47 8.08 -4.77
N THR A 94 4.21 8.85 -5.57
CA THR A 94 4.58 10.24 -5.26
C THR A 94 3.33 11.10 -5.12
N GLY A 95 2.40 11.05 -6.09
CA GLY A 95 1.16 11.79 -6.01
C GLY A 95 0.27 11.37 -4.82
N TRP A 96 0.31 10.09 -4.42
CA TRP A 96 -0.34 9.66 -3.19
C TRP A 96 0.35 10.24 -1.94
N ALA A 97 1.68 10.25 -1.91
CA ALA A 97 2.45 10.79 -0.78
C ALA A 97 2.28 12.32 -0.61
N GLU A 98 1.94 13.04 -1.67
CA GLU A 98 1.62 14.47 -1.66
C GLU A 98 0.19 14.77 -1.21
N SER A 99 -0.68 13.75 -1.12
CA SER A 99 -2.09 13.95 -0.78
C SER A 99 -2.32 14.11 0.72
N ASP A 100 -3.36 14.87 1.09
CA ASP A 100 -3.82 15.03 2.49
C ASP A 100 -4.23 13.71 3.16
N GLN A 101 -4.39 12.64 2.37
CA GLN A 101 -4.74 11.32 2.87
C GLN A 101 -3.51 10.44 3.18
N PHE A 102 -2.30 10.97 2.96
CA PHE A 102 -1.08 10.24 3.25
C PHE A 102 -0.82 10.14 4.76
N ASN A 103 -0.83 8.93 5.27
CA ASN A 103 -0.51 8.60 6.66
C ASN A 103 0.52 7.46 6.74
N GLY A 104 1.43 7.40 5.75
CA GLY A 104 2.36 6.29 5.64
C GLY A 104 1.70 4.99 5.17
N CYS A 105 2.44 3.90 5.29
CA CYS A 105 1.92 2.58 4.92
C CYS A 105 1.05 2.00 6.03
N THR A 106 -0.25 1.85 5.78
CA THR A 106 -1.23 1.27 6.71
C THR A 106 -0.79 -0.11 7.24
N PHE A 107 -0.16 -0.93 6.39
CA PHE A 107 0.29 -2.28 6.76
C PHE A 107 1.56 -2.26 7.63
N ILE A 108 2.49 -1.35 7.39
CA ILE A 108 3.65 -1.15 8.27
C ILE A 108 3.16 -0.68 9.64
N ASN A 109 2.26 0.30 9.68
CA ASN A 109 1.70 0.82 10.93
C ASN A 109 0.95 -0.28 11.70
N ALA A 110 0.10 -1.06 11.02
CA ALA A 110 -0.60 -2.18 11.66
C ALA A 110 0.37 -3.25 12.19
N SER A 111 1.38 -3.65 11.41
CA SER A 111 2.35 -4.68 11.84
C SER A 111 3.18 -4.25 13.05
N ALA A 112 3.46 -2.96 13.20
CA ALA A 112 4.15 -2.42 14.38
C ALA A 112 3.28 -2.51 15.65
N GLU A 113 1.96 -2.33 15.51
CA GLU A 113 1.03 -2.46 16.63
C GLU A 113 0.70 -3.93 16.97
N PHE A 114 0.83 -4.86 16.02
CA PHE A 114 0.59 -6.31 16.17
C PHE A 114 1.87 -7.10 15.86
N PRO A 115 2.88 -7.10 16.76
CA PRO A 115 4.24 -7.56 16.44
C PRO A 115 4.39 -9.08 16.38
N ARG A 116 3.43 -9.88 16.89
CA ARG A 116 3.52 -11.33 16.85
C ARG A 116 3.26 -11.81 15.42
N ARG A 117 4.20 -12.58 14.85
CA ARG A 117 4.15 -13.03 13.46
C ARG A 117 2.96 -13.94 13.13
N GLU A 118 2.46 -14.68 14.12
CA GLU A 118 1.28 -15.54 14.02
C GLU A 118 -0.05 -14.81 14.21
N ASP A 119 -0.03 -13.54 14.61
CA ASP A 119 -1.23 -12.72 14.74
C ASP A 119 -1.91 -12.57 13.37
N PRO A 120 -3.23 -12.84 13.25
CA PRO A 120 -3.92 -12.74 11.97
C PRO A 120 -3.81 -11.36 11.28
N ILE A 121 -3.70 -10.27 12.07
CA ILE A 121 -3.50 -8.92 11.54
C ILE A 121 -2.08 -8.80 10.97
N HIS A 122 -1.07 -9.31 11.67
CA HIS A 122 0.30 -9.32 11.16
C HIS A 122 0.43 -10.16 9.89
N VAL A 123 -0.23 -11.33 9.85
CA VAL A 123 -0.29 -12.20 8.66
C VAL A 123 -0.92 -11.46 7.48
N ALA A 124 -2.00 -10.71 7.70
CA ALA A 124 -2.61 -9.88 6.64
C ALA A 124 -1.61 -8.84 6.10
N CYS A 125 -0.84 -8.19 6.99
CA CYS A 125 0.21 -7.24 6.59
C CYS A 125 1.31 -7.92 5.76
N ALA A 126 1.78 -9.08 6.18
CA ALA A 126 2.79 -9.85 5.45
C ALA A 126 2.29 -10.30 4.06
N ASN A 127 1.02 -10.66 3.93
CA ASN A 127 0.41 -11.02 2.64
C ASN A 127 0.33 -9.81 1.69
N HIS A 128 0.00 -8.62 2.19
CA HIS A 128 0.09 -7.39 1.40
C HIS A 128 1.49 -7.20 0.79
N LYS A 129 2.55 -7.40 1.59
CA LYS A 129 3.93 -7.24 1.09
C LYS A 129 4.26 -8.21 -0.03
N LYS A 130 3.80 -9.46 0.07
CA LYS A 130 3.93 -10.45 -1.02
C LYS A 130 3.17 -10.01 -2.28
N LEU A 131 1.94 -9.52 -2.12
CA LEU A 131 1.12 -8.99 -3.20
C LEU A 131 1.80 -7.82 -3.92
N VAL A 132 2.41 -6.88 -3.18
CA VAL A 132 3.17 -5.77 -3.78
C VAL A 132 4.36 -6.27 -4.60
N VAL A 133 5.14 -7.24 -4.08
CA VAL A 133 6.26 -7.83 -4.82
C VAL A 133 5.78 -8.51 -6.11
N GLN A 134 4.71 -9.29 -6.06
CA GLN A 134 4.11 -9.92 -7.24
C GLN A 134 3.65 -8.89 -8.28
N PHE A 135 3.01 -7.83 -7.82
CA PHE A 135 2.57 -6.75 -8.70
C PHE A 135 3.76 -6.03 -9.38
N ILE A 136 4.85 -5.77 -8.64
CA ILE A 136 6.07 -5.21 -9.23
C ILE A 136 6.67 -6.18 -10.26
N GLU A 137 6.71 -7.47 -9.97
CA GLU A 137 7.21 -8.50 -10.88
C GLU A 137 6.44 -8.52 -12.21
N GLU A 138 5.10 -8.38 -12.15
CA GLU A 138 4.25 -8.22 -13.34
C GLU A 138 4.60 -6.95 -14.14
N LEU A 139 4.93 -5.84 -13.49
CA LEU A 139 5.27 -4.58 -14.15
C LEU A 139 6.62 -4.61 -14.88
N ILE A 140 7.57 -5.42 -14.40
CA ILE A 140 8.91 -5.54 -14.99
C ILE A 140 9.05 -6.78 -15.90
N ALA A 141 7.98 -7.54 -16.13
CA ALA A 141 8.01 -8.81 -16.89
C ALA A 141 8.55 -8.63 -18.34
N GLU A 142 8.27 -7.49 -18.98
CA GLU A 142 8.74 -7.19 -20.34
C GLU A 142 10.27 -7.05 -20.45
N LEU A 143 10.94 -6.79 -19.31
CA LEU A 143 12.41 -6.72 -19.26
C LEU A 143 13.07 -8.10 -19.35
N LYS A 144 12.32 -9.19 -19.14
CA LYS A 144 12.81 -10.59 -19.20
C LYS A 144 14.06 -10.83 -18.36
N LEU A 145 14.10 -10.26 -17.15
CA LEU A 145 15.25 -10.33 -16.28
C LEU A 145 15.48 -11.77 -15.78
N PRO A 146 16.75 -12.21 -15.62
CA PRO A 146 17.09 -13.58 -15.19
C PRO A 146 16.50 -13.95 -13.81
N ASP A 147 16.38 -12.98 -12.90
CA ASP A 147 15.81 -13.13 -11.55
C ASP A 147 14.84 -11.97 -11.25
N SER A 148 13.71 -11.95 -11.96
CA SER A 148 12.68 -10.92 -11.81
C SER A 148 12.15 -10.82 -10.38
N HIS A 149 12.07 -11.95 -9.66
CA HIS A 149 11.59 -11.97 -8.28
C HIS A 149 12.52 -11.23 -7.32
N THR A 150 13.82 -11.44 -7.39
CA THR A 150 14.80 -10.72 -6.58
C THR A 150 14.80 -9.23 -6.92
N VAL A 151 14.75 -8.87 -8.19
CA VAL A 151 14.68 -7.47 -8.63
C VAL A 151 13.39 -6.81 -8.14
N ALA A 152 12.25 -7.48 -8.23
CA ALA A 152 10.99 -6.97 -7.69
C ALA A 152 11.06 -6.72 -6.16
N LYS A 153 11.72 -7.60 -5.41
CA LYS A 153 11.98 -7.38 -3.97
C LYS A 153 12.87 -6.16 -3.70
N GLN A 154 13.93 -5.96 -4.49
CA GLN A 154 14.80 -4.78 -4.36
C GLN A 154 14.02 -3.50 -4.61
N ILE A 155 13.19 -3.46 -5.66
CA ILE A 155 12.30 -2.33 -5.94
C ILE A 155 11.29 -2.13 -4.81
N GLY A 156 10.71 -3.20 -4.28
CA GLY A 156 9.81 -3.16 -3.13
C GLY A 156 10.46 -2.51 -1.91
N LEU A 157 11.73 -2.86 -1.60
CA LEU A 157 12.50 -2.24 -0.52
C LEU A 157 12.72 -0.74 -0.74
N LEU A 158 12.99 -0.31 -1.98
CA LEU A 158 13.12 1.12 -2.31
C LEU A 158 11.80 1.86 -2.07
N ILE A 159 10.68 1.31 -2.51
CA ILE A 159 9.34 1.88 -2.30
C ILE A 159 9.04 1.96 -0.80
N GLU A 160 9.27 0.88 -0.04
CA GLU A 160 9.02 0.87 1.40
C GLU A 160 9.87 1.90 2.13
N GLY A 161 11.16 1.98 1.81
CA GLY A 161 12.07 2.96 2.38
C GLY A 161 11.63 4.39 2.08
N ALA A 162 11.24 4.69 0.83
CA ALA A 162 10.75 6.00 0.44
C ALA A 162 9.46 6.39 1.17
N VAL A 163 8.48 5.47 1.27
CA VAL A 163 7.24 5.70 2.00
C VAL A 163 7.50 5.98 3.48
N VAL A 164 8.38 5.21 4.12
CA VAL A 164 8.75 5.43 5.53
C VAL A 164 9.47 6.76 5.71
N ALA A 165 10.48 7.07 4.88
CA ALA A 165 11.23 8.33 4.95
C ALA A 165 10.31 9.54 4.76
N THR A 166 9.43 9.50 3.76
CA THR A 166 8.44 10.56 3.54
C THR A 166 7.49 10.72 4.73
N HIS A 167 7.01 9.62 5.31
CA HIS A 167 6.10 9.68 6.44
C HIS A 167 6.76 10.21 7.72
N THR A 168 8.00 9.80 8.00
CA THR A 168 8.69 10.12 9.25
C THR A 168 9.38 11.48 9.22
N ALA A 169 9.94 11.88 8.08
CA ALA A 169 10.71 13.11 7.94
C ALA A 169 10.01 14.21 7.13
N GLY A 170 8.86 13.91 6.49
CA GLY A 170 8.19 14.85 5.58
C GLY A 170 8.97 15.07 4.27
N ASP A 171 9.93 14.20 3.96
CA ASP A 171 10.83 14.36 2.82
C ASP A 171 10.29 13.65 1.56
N LEU A 172 9.60 14.40 0.73
CA LEU A 172 9.09 13.94 -0.57
C LEU A 172 10.20 13.61 -1.58
N SER A 173 11.42 14.12 -1.39
CA SER A 173 12.55 13.83 -2.28
C SER A 173 12.93 12.33 -2.24
N SER A 174 12.62 11.64 -1.15
CA SER A 174 12.81 10.20 -1.00
C SER A 174 12.08 9.38 -2.07
N MET A 175 10.91 9.84 -2.54
CA MET A 175 10.17 9.18 -3.63
C MET A 175 10.88 9.30 -4.97
N CYS A 176 11.41 10.49 -5.28
CA CYS A 176 12.19 10.72 -6.50
C CYS A 176 13.50 9.91 -6.48
N LEU A 177 14.20 9.92 -5.34
CA LEU A 177 15.43 9.15 -5.17
C LEU A 177 15.21 7.66 -5.36
N ALA A 178 14.14 7.11 -4.79
CA ALA A 178 13.78 5.71 -4.97
C ALA A 178 13.46 5.36 -6.44
N LYS A 179 12.74 6.25 -7.16
CA LYS A 179 12.46 6.10 -8.59
C LYS A 179 13.75 6.07 -9.41
N ASP A 180 14.66 7.01 -9.17
CA ASP A 180 15.93 7.09 -9.91
C ASP A 180 16.84 5.91 -9.62
N THR A 181 16.90 5.46 -8.37
CA THR A 181 17.64 4.26 -7.96
C THR A 181 17.05 3.01 -8.61
N ALA A 182 15.72 2.87 -8.66
CA ALA A 182 15.07 1.76 -9.34
C ALA A 182 15.37 1.74 -10.84
N ARG A 183 15.40 2.91 -11.48
CA ARG A 183 15.78 3.04 -12.90
C ARG A 183 17.21 2.56 -13.14
N GLN A 184 18.17 3.00 -12.33
CA GLN A 184 19.57 2.58 -12.42
C GLN A 184 19.71 1.08 -12.21
N LEU A 185 19.05 0.54 -11.20
CA LEU A 185 19.01 -0.91 -10.92
C LEU A 185 18.51 -1.71 -12.12
N LEU A 186 17.37 -1.32 -12.71
CA LEU A 186 16.80 -2.00 -13.86
C LEU A 186 17.69 -1.89 -15.11
N SER A 187 18.30 -0.73 -15.34
CA SER A 187 19.24 -0.55 -16.47
C SER A 187 20.45 -1.46 -16.34
N SER A 188 21.04 -1.61 -15.15
CA SER A 188 22.18 -2.48 -14.93
C SER A 188 21.90 -3.96 -15.19
N TYR A 189 20.68 -4.42 -14.89
CA TYR A 189 20.26 -5.79 -15.21
C TYR A 189 19.96 -5.97 -16.71
N ALA A 190 19.41 -4.95 -17.37
CA ALA A 190 19.09 -5.01 -18.80
C ALA A 190 20.36 -4.97 -19.69
N GLU A 191 21.45 -4.37 -19.23
CA GLU A 191 22.75 -4.36 -19.94
C GLU A 191 23.54 -5.67 -19.72
N ALA A 192 23.25 -6.40 -18.67
CA ALA A 192 23.91 -7.66 -18.32
C ALA A 192 23.26 -8.89 -18.95
N ALA A 193 22.08 -8.74 -19.58
CA ALA A 193 21.28 -9.81 -20.22
C ALA A 193 21.46 -9.81 -21.73
#